data_c70e0a0482a9f7d1c4f69372e8080402
#
_entry.id   c70e0a0482a9f7d1c4f69372e8080402
#
_cell.length_a   1.000
_cell.length_b   1.000
_cell.length_c   1.000
_cell.angle_alpha   90.00
_cell.angle_beta   90.00
_cell.angle_gamma   90.00
#
_symmetry.space_group_name_H-M   'P 1'
#
loop_
_entity.id
_entity.type
_entity.pdbx_description
1 polymer ?
#
loop_
_entity_poly.entity_id
_entity_poly.type
_entity_poly.pdbx_seq_one_letter_code
_entity_poly.pdbx_strand_id
1 'polypeptide(L)'
;MDKKILLIVLIVVVIAIIVIVNRRPKVKVDNNPQEPQNEAVLEVAKEHETIKIKVNNQELDLELEKNSAVEAFMEKLKEKDVVVDAHDYHNFEKVGSLGFSLPRDDKNITTQPGDIVLYQGNQVCVFYNSNTYDYTKLGRVKNANLKEILGDGDVTLIFTYVNNDETLYD
;
A
#
# COMPACT_ATOMS: atom_id res chain seq x y z
N MET A 1 7.60 54.10 1.88
CA MET A 1 7.44 53.62 0.49
C MET A 1 6.23 54.36 -0.09
N ASP A 2 6.43 55.06 -1.19
CA ASP A 2 5.39 55.94 -1.76
C ASP A 2 4.21 55.11 -2.27
N LYS A 3 2.96 55.47 -1.93
CA LYS A 3 1.74 54.74 -2.33
C LYS A 3 1.65 54.52 -3.83
N LYS A 4 2.25 55.45 -4.63
CA LYS A 4 2.35 55.31 -6.09
C LYS A 4 3.28 54.18 -6.52
N ILE A 5 4.40 53.94 -5.80
CA ILE A 5 5.35 52.87 -6.08
C ILE A 5 4.72 51.53 -5.73
N LEU A 6 3.98 51.45 -4.61
CA LEU A 6 3.28 50.22 -4.22
C LEU A 6 2.21 49.82 -5.23
N LEU A 7 1.47 50.80 -5.78
CA LEU A 7 0.46 50.54 -6.81
C LEU A 7 1.07 50.01 -8.13
N ILE A 8 2.21 50.59 -8.56
CA ILE A 8 2.90 50.14 -9.76
C ILE A 8 3.43 48.74 -9.60
N VAL A 9 4.01 48.39 -8.45
CA VAL A 9 4.49 47.05 -8.16
C VAL A 9 3.34 46.03 -8.20
N LEU A 10 2.18 46.38 -7.62
CA LEU A 10 1.00 45.52 -7.63
C LEU A 10 0.48 45.25 -9.04
N ILE A 11 0.44 46.28 -9.90
CA ILE A 11 0.02 46.13 -11.31
C ILE A 11 0.97 45.25 -12.10
N VAL A 12 2.29 45.40 -11.89
CA VAL A 12 3.30 44.57 -12.58
C VAL A 12 3.18 43.08 -12.18
N VAL A 13 2.92 42.82 -10.88
CA VAL A 13 2.72 41.47 -10.39
C VAL A 13 1.45 40.81 -10.99
N VAL A 14 0.35 41.59 -11.07
CA VAL A 14 -0.90 41.09 -11.67
C VAL A 14 -0.73 40.82 -13.17
N ILE A 15 -0.02 41.68 -13.89
CA ILE A 15 0.26 41.46 -15.33
C ILE A 15 1.15 40.19 -15.51
N ALA A 16 2.15 40.01 -14.66
CA ALA A 16 3.02 38.83 -14.70
C ALA A 16 2.23 37.52 -14.48
N ILE A 17 1.27 37.53 -13.54
CA ILE A 17 0.40 36.38 -13.27
C ILE A 17 -0.51 36.08 -14.47
N ILE A 18 -1.09 37.10 -15.11
CA ILE A 18 -1.94 36.95 -16.29
C ILE A 18 -1.16 36.38 -17.49
N VAL A 19 0.11 36.79 -17.67
CA VAL A 19 0.98 36.27 -18.74
C VAL A 19 1.35 34.82 -18.51
N ILE A 20 1.56 34.39 -17.26
CA ILE A 20 1.86 33.00 -16.91
C ILE A 20 0.63 32.09 -17.10
N VAL A 21 -0.56 32.58 -16.72
CA VAL A 21 -1.83 31.80 -16.87
C VAL A 21 -2.22 31.66 -18.36
N ASN A 22 -1.89 32.65 -19.22
CA ASN A 22 -2.23 32.61 -20.64
C ASN A 22 -1.19 31.88 -21.53
N ARG A 23 -0.04 31.48 -20.98
CA ARG A 23 0.91 30.57 -21.68
C ARG A 23 0.50 29.13 -21.49
N ARG A 24 -0.66 28.73 -21.99
CA ARG A 24 -0.95 27.32 -22.21
C ARG A 24 -0.05 26.86 -23.37
N PRO A 25 0.80 25.82 -23.18
CA PRO A 25 1.48 25.22 -24.33
C PRO A 25 0.40 24.72 -25.27
N LYS A 26 0.46 25.09 -26.55
CA LYS A 26 -0.34 24.45 -27.59
C LYS A 26 0.12 23.00 -27.65
N VAL A 27 -0.66 22.11 -27.07
CA VAL A 27 -0.52 20.68 -27.27
C VAL A 27 -0.75 20.45 -28.76
N LYS A 28 0.28 20.08 -29.49
CA LYS A 28 0.13 19.48 -30.81
C LYS A 28 -0.62 18.18 -30.59
N VAL A 29 -1.84 18.12 -31.05
CA VAL A 29 -2.57 16.87 -31.17
C VAL A 29 -1.88 16.07 -32.25
N ASP A 30 -0.96 15.20 -31.85
CA ASP A 30 -0.47 14.13 -32.71
C ASP A 30 -1.57 13.06 -32.70
N ASN A 31 -2.25 12.95 -33.86
CA ASN A 31 -3.27 11.91 -34.07
C ASN A 31 -2.54 10.56 -34.30
N ASN A 32 -1.97 10.00 -33.22
CA ASN A 32 -1.60 8.60 -33.18
C ASN A 32 -2.51 7.92 -32.14
N PRO A 33 -3.47 7.07 -32.54
CA PRO A 33 -4.31 6.37 -31.59
C PRO A 33 -3.55 5.13 -31.11
N GLN A 34 -2.82 5.27 -29.99
CA GLN A 34 -2.49 4.17 -29.05
C GLN A 34 -1.47 4.62 -28.01
N GLU A 35 -1.95 4.66 -26.75
CA GLU A 35 -1.30 4.75 -25.46
C GLU A 35 -1.43 6.08 -24.69
N PRO A 36 -2.53 6.33 -24.01
CA PRO A 36 -2.54 6.57 -22.56
C PRO A 36 -3.74 5.96 -21.83
N GLN A 37 -4.59 5.18 -22.49
CA GLN A 37 -5.76 4.59 -21.82
C GLN A 37 -5.41 3.35 -20.99
N ASN A 38 -4.30 2.68 -21.28
CA ASN A 38 -3.96 1.42 -20.64
C ASN A 38 -3.35 1.60 -19.25
N GLU A 39 -2.54 2.65 -19.03
CA GLU A 39 -1.93 2.91 -17.72
C GLU A 39 -2.96 3.42 -16.69
N ALA A 40 -3.83 4.34 -17.08
CA ALA A 40 -4.88 4.86 -16.17
C ALA A 40 -5.92 3.79 -15.83
N VAL A 41 -6.29 2.92 -16.76
CA VAL A 41 -7.20 1.79 -16.52
C VAL A 41 -6.53 0.72 -15.66
N LEU A 42 -5.22 0.46 -15.85
CA LEU A 42 -4.45 -0.44 -14.99
C LEU A 42 -4.28 0.10 -13.58
N GLU A 43 -4.11 1.42 -13.43
CA GLU A 43 -3.97 2.04 -12.11
C GLU A 43 -5.30 2.06 -11.36
N VAL A 44 -6.42 2.34 -12.03
CA VAL A 44 -7.76 2.24 -11.44
C VAL A 44 -8.11 0.79 -11.07
N ALA A 45 -7.78 -0.20 -11.91
CA ALA A 45 -7.99 -1.61 -11.57
C ALA A 45 -7.15 -2.05 -10.37
N LYS A 46 -5.93 -1.53 -10.20
CA LYS A 46 -5.09 -1.83 -9.03
C LYS A 46 -5.59 -1.19 -7.72
N GLU A 47 -6.36 -0.10 -7.77
CA GLU A 47 -6.95 0.53 -6.57
C GLU A 47 -8.08 -0.31 -5.95
N HIS A 48 -8.66 -1.24 -6.69
CA HIS A 48 -9.75 -2.10 -6.24
C HIS A 48 -9.28 -3.49 -5.75
N GLU A 49 -8.03 -3.85 -6.03
CA GLU A 49 -7.42 -5.09 -5.57
C GLU A 49 -6.82 -4.90 -4.16
N THR A 50 -7.13 -5.79 -3.23
CA THR A 50 -6.58 -5.76 -1.88
C THR A 50 -6.35 -7.16 -1.31
N ILE A 51 -5.72 -7.23 -0.14
CA ILE A 51 -5.54 -8.46 0.63
C ILE A 51 -6.29 -8.32 1.95
N LYS A 52 -7.09 -9.30 2.28
CA LYS A 52 -7.66 -9.46 3.61
C LYS A 52 -6.93 -10.54 4.39
N ILE A 53 -6.90 -10.37 5.70
CA ILE A 53 -6.37 -11.37 6.63
C ILE A 53 -7.51 -11.84 7.51
N LYS A 54 -7.81 -13.14 7.47
CA LYS A 54 -8.75 -13.75 8.40
C LYS A 54 -7.98 -14.40 9.53
N VAL A 55 -8.36 -14.08 10.77
CA VAL A 55 -7.79 -14.63 11.99
C VAL A 55 -8.87 -14.67 13.08
N ASN A 56 -8.99 -15.79 13.80
CA ASN A 56 -9.94 -15.95 14.90
C ASN A 56 -11.38 -15.48 14.59
N ASN A 57 -11.89 -15.83 13.38
CA ASN A 57 -13.20 -15.41 12.85
C ASN A 57 -13.37 -13.90 12.60
N GLN A 58 -12.30 -13.14 12.60
CA GLN A 58 -12.31 -11.73 12.23
C GLN A 58 -11.60 -11.54 10.89
N GLU A 59 -12.11 -10.62 10.07
CA GLU A 59 -11.45 -10.18 8.85
C GLU A 59 -10.83 -8.80 9.07
N LEU A 60 -9.61 -8.65 8.62
CA LEU A 60 -8.81 -7.44 8.74
C LEU A 60 -8.41 -6.97 7.36
N ASP A 61 -8.70 -5.70 7.07
CA ASP A 61 -8.26 -5.06 5.83
C ASP A 61 -6.79 -4.67 5.94
N LEU A 62 -6.03 -5.00 4.90
CA LEU A 62 -4.61 -4.67 4.80
C LEU A 62 -4.41 -3.48 3.85
N GLU A 63 -3.91 -2.37 4.38
CA GLU A 63 -3.41 -1.26 3.57
C GLU A 63 -2.05 -1.66 3.00
N LEU A 64 -2.00 -1.88 1.69
CA LEU A 64 -0.84 -2.45 1.02
C LEU A 64 0.25 -1.42 0.74
N GLU A 65 1.51 -1.84 0.84
CA GLU A 65 2.65 -1.10 0.30
C GLU A 65 2.76 -1.31 -1.22
N LYS A 66 3.39 -0.35 -1.90
CA LYS A 66 3.64 -0.43 -3.35
C LYS A 66 5.07 -0.94 -3.60
N ASN A 67 5.23 -2.27 -3.70
CA ASN A 67 6.51 -2.91 -4.01
C ASN A 67 6.34 -4.28 -4.67
N SER A 68 7.43 -4.81 -5.22
CA SER A 68 7.43 -6.10 -5.93
C SER A 68 7.07 -7.31 -5.07
N ALA A 69 7.27 -7.24 -3.75
CA ALA A 69 6.87 -8.31 -2.85
C ALA A 69 5.35 -8.41 -2.76
N VAL A 70 4.66 -7.27 -2.64
CA VAL A 70 3.19 -7.19 -2.61
C VAL A 70 2.61 -7.65 -3.94
N GLU A 71 3.16 -7.19 -5.07
CA GLU A 71 2.71 -7.61 -6.39
C GLU A 71 2.81 -9.13 -6.56
N ALA A 72 3.97 -9.72 -6.21
CA ALA A 72 4.16 -11.16 -6.29
C ALA A 72 3.28 -11.95 -5.31
N PHE A 73 2.99 -11.37 -4.13
CA PHE A 73 2.10 -11.99 -3.15
C PHE A 73 0.66 -12.00 -3.65
N MET A 74 0.18 -10.88 -4.22
CA MET A 74 -1.15 -10.82 -4.83
C MET A 74 -1.32 -11.85 -5.95
N GLU A 75 -0.33 -12.03 -6.82
CA GLU A 75 -0.37 -13.06 -7.87
C GLU A 75 -0.51 -14.46 -7.28
N LYS A 76 0.16 -14.76 -6.15
CA LYS A 76 -0.02 -16.03 -5.45
C LYS A 76 -1.43 -16.19 -4.87
N LEU A 77 -1.96 -15.11 -4.32
CA LEU A 77 -3.30 -15.11 -3.72
C LEU A 77 -4.43 -15.19 -4.76
N LYS A 78 -4.21 -14.71 -5.99
CA LYS A 78 -5.15 -14.93 -7.11
C LYS A 78 -5.31 -16.40 -7.47
N GLU A 79 -4.29 -17.23 -7.22
CA GLU A 79 -4.37 -18.67 -7.45
C GLU A 79 -5.16 -19.38 -6.35
N LYS A 80 -4.95 -19.01 -5.08
CA LYS A 80 -5.60 -19.55 -3.88
C LYS A 80 -5.23 -18.78 -2.63
N ASP A 81 -6.04 -18.92 -1.61
CA ASP A 81 -5.74 -18.44 -0.26
C ASP A 81 -4.42 -19.02 0.26
N VAL A 82 -3.68 -18.20 1.00
CA VAL A 82 -2.45 -18.60 1.67
C VAL A 82 -2.71 -18.74 3.16
N VAL A 83 -2.59 -19.97 3.65
CA VAL A 83 -2.77 -20.29 5.06
C VAL A 83 -1.40 -20.37 5.72
N VAL A 84 -1.24 -19.64 6.82
CA VAL A 84 0.00 -19.53 7.58
C VAL A 84 -0.26 -19.90 9.03
N ASP A 85 0.36 -20.97 9.49
CA ASP A 85 0.42 -21.30 10.93
C ASP A 85 1.54 -20.47 11.54
N ALA A 86 1.15 -19.44 12.29
CA ALA A 86 2.04 -18.46 12.88
C ALA A 86 2.18 -18.67 14.38
N HIS A 87 3.41 -18.64 14.86
CA HIS A 87 3.73 -18.75 16.27
C HIS A 87 4.09 -17.38 16.87
N ASP A 88 3.88 -17.25 18.18
CA ASP A 88 4.29 -16.06 18.90
C ASP A 88 5.81 -15.98 19.00
N TYR A 89 6.36 -14.83 18.70
CA TYR A 89 7.79 -14.62 18.80
C TYR A 89 8.11 -13.40 19.68
N HIS A 90 8.79 -13.66 20.79
CA HIS A 90 9.27 -12.67 21.77
C HIS A 90 8.25 -11.62 22.23
N ASN A 91 6.96 -11.92 22.21
CA ASN A 91 5.86 -11.02 22.57
C ASN A 91 5.80 -9.72 21.77
N PHE A 92 6.18 -9.75 20.48
CA PHE A 92 6.03 -8.60 19.62
C PHE A 92 5.43 -8.92 18.24
N GLU A 93 5.48 -10.17 17.79
CA GLU A 93 4.93 -10.56 16.47
C GLU A 93 4.37 -11.98 16.46
N LYS A 94 3.50 -12.28 15.50
CA LYS A 94 3.18 -13.62 15.04
C LYS A 94 3.93 -13.86 13.74
N VAL A 95 4.73 -14.92 13.68
CA VAL A 95 5.57 -15.24 12.51
C VAL A 95 5.30 -16.64 12.00
N GLY A 96 5.19 -16.79 10.68
CA GLY A 96 4.98 -18.09 10.04
C GLY A 96 5.47 -18.13 8.60
N SER A 97 5.68 -19.35 8.09
CA SER A 97 6.16 -19.58 6.73
C SER A 97 5.05 -19.41 5.70
N LEU A 98 5.33 -18.68 4.61
CA LEU A 98 4.44 -18.60 3.45
C LEU A 98 4.41 -19.90 2.63
N GLY A 99 5.41 -20.79 2.78
CA GLY A 99 5.58 -21.97 1.95
C GLY A 99 6.19 -21.70 0.56
N PHE A 100 6.49 -20.45 0.25
CA PHE A 100 7.17 -20.00 -0.99
C PHE A 100 7.97 -18.74 -0.70
N SER A 101 8.76 -18.29 -1.68
CA SER A 101 9.56 -17.06 -1.56
C SER A 101 8.96 -15.94 -2.40
N LEU A 102 9.09 -14.70 -1.88
CA LEU A 102 8.73 -13.46 -2.54
C LEU A 102 10.00 -12.61 -2.77
N PRO A 103 9.98 -11.67 -3.72
CA PRO A 103 11.04 -10.67 -3.87
C PRO A 103 11.28 -9.91 -2.57
N ARG A 104 12.53 -9.47 -2.34
CA ARG A 104 12.90 -8.71 -1.16
C ARG A 104 13.28 -7.29 -1.56
N ASP A 105 12.81 -6.32 -0.77
CA ASP A 105 13.24 -4.92 -0.77
C ASP A 105 13.44 -4.49 0.69
N ASP A 106 14.38 -5.17 1.37
CA ASP A 106 14.59 -5.02 2.81
C ASP A 106 15.13 -3.64 3.14
N LYS A 107 14.54 -3.03 4.14
CA LYS A 107 14.96 -1.76 4.72
C LYS A 107 15.03 -1.90 6.23
N ASN A 108 15.98 -1.22 6.85
CA ASN A 108 16.05 -1.14 8.30
C ASN A 108 14.91 -0.25 8.80
N ILE A 109 13.89 -0.86 9.36
CA ILE A 109 12.68 -0.18 9.84
C ILE A 109 12.37 -0.57 11.28
N THR A 110 11.76 0.35 12.02
CA THR A 110 11.12 0.07 13.29
C THR A 110 9.64 -0.16 13.05
N THR A 111 9.21 -1.40 13.24
CA THR A 111 7.80 -1.80 13.07
C THR A 111 6.92 -1.20 14.16
N GLN A 112 5.62 -1.15 13.90
CA GLN A 112 4.57 -0.72 14.83
C GLN A 112 3.45 -1.76 14.85
N PRO A 113 2.59 -1.76 15.87
CA PRO A 113 1.39 -2.60 15.87
C PRO A 113 0.59 -2.41 14.58
N GLY A 114 0.22 -3.52 13.95
CA GLY A 114 -0.46 -3.56 12.65
C GLY A 114 0.45 -3.76 11.45
N ASP A 115 1.76 -3.53 11.56
CA ASP A 115 2.66 -3.77 10.44
C ASP A 115 2.73 -5.25 10.08
N ILE A 116 2.63 -5.51 8.79
CA ILE A 116 2.83 -6.81 8.17
C ILE A 116 4.09 -6.74 7.31
N VAL A 117 5.02 -7.61 7.58
CA VAL A 117 6.30 -7.61 6.86
C VAL A 117 6.68 -8.99 6.35
N LEU A 118 7.51 -9.03 5.33
CA LEU A 118 8.21 -10.20 4.87
C LEU A 118 9.58 -10.23 5.53
N TYR A 119 9.90 -11.34 6.15
CA TYR A 119 11.20 -11.63 6.74
C TYR A 119 11.91 -12.73 5.95
N GLN A 120 13.16 -12.51 5.61
CA GLN A 120 14.01 -13.45 4.84
C GLN A 120 13.40 -13.95 3.51
N GLY A 121 12.40 -13.24 2.98
CA GLY A 121 11.79 -13.54 1.69
C GLY A 121 10.73 -14.65 1.71
N ASN A 122 10.51 -15.35 2.81
CA ASN A 122 9.59 -16.51 2.88
C ASN A 122 8.79 -16.63 4.18
N GLN A 123 8.97 -15.73 5.12
CA GLN A 123 8.19 -15.67 6.35
C GLN A 123 7.39 -14.37 6.40
N VAL A 124 6.14 -14.45 6.81
CA VAL A 124 5.32 -13.29 7.11
C VAL A 124 5.27 -13.07 8.61
N CYS A 125 5.44 -11.80 9.02
CA CYS A 125 5.34 -11.38 10.42
C CYS A 125 4.22 -10.37 10.58
N VAL A 126 3.34 -10.59 11.56
CA VAL A 126 2.26 -9.67 11.95
C VAL A 126 2.60 -9.07 13.30
N PHE A 127 2.93 -7.78 13.32
CA PHE A 127 3.37 -7.09 14.53
C PHE A 127 2.21 -6.61 15.38
N TYR A 128 2.23 -6.91 16.65
CA TYR A 128 1.33 -6.33 17.66
C TYR A 128 2.09 -5.48 18.70
N ASN A 129 3.40 -5.44 18.58
CA ASN A 129 4.34 -4.56 19.28
C ASN A 129 5.40 -4.08 18.29
N SER A 130 6.54 -3.55 18.74
CA SER A 130 7.57 -3.03 17.85
C SER A 130 8.88 -3.81 17.92
N ASN A 131 9.58 -3.87 16.79
CA ASN A 131 10.96 -4.35 16.68
C ASN A 131 11.66 -3.57 15.56
N THR A 132 12.99 -3.47 15.64
CA THR A 132 13.82 -2.82 14.61
C THR A 132 14.71 -3.85 13.96
N TYR A 133 14.51 -4.06 12.66
CA TYR A 133 15.31 -4.99 11.87
C TYR A 133 15.16 -4.69 10.36
N ASP A 134 15.85 -5.48 9.54
CA ASP A 134 15.74 -5.38 8.07
C ASP A 134 14.54 -6.22 7.59
N TYR A 135 13.52 -5.54 7.12
CA TYR A 135 12.28 -6.13 6.64
C TYR A 135 11.85 -5.55 5.29
N THR A 136 11.18 -6.36 4.50
CA THR A 136 10.37 -5.88 3.38
C THR A 136 8.93 -5.66 3.86
N LYS A 137 8.47 -4.41 3.90
CA LYS A 137 7.12 -4.11 4.36
C LYS A 137 6.09 -4.54 3.31
N LEU A 138 5.05 -5.26 3.73
CA LEU A 138 3.93 -5.68 2.88
C LEU A 138 2.72 -4.76 3.03
N GLY A 139 2.50 -4.23 4.24
CA GLY A 139 1.38 -3.35 4.49
C GLY A 139 1.13 -3.14 5.98
N ARG A 140 -0.08 -2.62 6.28
CA ARG A 140 -0.51 -2.37 7.66
C ARG A 140 -2.00 -2.62 7.85
N VAL A 141 -2.36 -3.29 8.92
CA VAL A 141 -3.73 -3.40 9.42
C VAL A 141 -4.04 -2.22 10.36
N LYS A 142 -5.11 -1.50 10.08
CA LYS A 142 -5.55 -0.34 10.89
C LYS A 142 -6.45 -0.74 12.07
N ASN A 143 -6.15 -1.81 12.78
CA ASN A 143 -6.96 -2.22 13.92
C ASN A 143 -6.25 -1.93 15.25
N ALA A 144 -6.89 -1.17 16.14
CA ALA A 144 -6.32 -0.79 17.44
C ALA A 144 -6.12 -1.98 18.39
N ASN A 145 -6.90 -3.06 18.26
CA ASN A 145 -6.91 -4.20 19.17
C ASN A 145 -6.26 -5.45 18.57
N LEU A 146 -5.25 -5.29 17.72
CA LEU A 146 -4.66 -6.41 17.00
C LEU A 146 -4.09 -7.48 17.95
N LYS A 147 -3.53 -7.10 19.08
CA LYS A 147 -3.04 -8.06 20.08
C LYS A 147 -4.15 -8.97 20.62
N GLU A 148 -5.33 -8.40 20.91
CA GLU A 148 -6.49 -9.17 21.36
C GLU A 148 -7.03 -10.09 20.26
N ILE A 149 -7.04 -9.61 19.02
CA ILE A 149 -7.51 -10.37 17.86
C ILE A 149 -6.59 -11.56 17.57
N LEU A 150 -5.29 -11.36 17.64
CA LEU A 150 -4.28 -12.41 17.44
C LEU A 150 -4.27 -13.41 18.62
N GLY A 151 -4.63 -12.97 19.81
CA GLY A 151 -4.62 -13.79 21.02
C GLY A 151 -3.22 -14.21 21.46
N ASP A 152 -3.18 -15.04 22.51
CA ASP A 152 -1.94 -15.63 23.01
C ASP A 152 -1.60 -16.92 22.26
N GLY A 153 -0.29 -17.24 22.18
CA GLY A 153 0.20 -18.47 21.54
C GLY A 153 0.11 -18.47 20.01
N ASP A 154 -0.02 -19.64 19.43
CA ASP A 154 -0.05 -19.84 17.99
C ASP A 154 -1.40 -19.45 17.41
N VAL A 155 -1.39 -19.01 16.14
CA VAL A 155 -2.59 -18.57 15.41
C VAL A 155 -2.49 -18.95 13.94
N THR A 156 -3.61 -19.31 13.33
CA THR A 156 -3.69 -19.50 11.89
C THR A 156 -4.15 -18.19 11.22
N LEU A 157 -3.34 -17.68 10.31
CA LEU A 157 -3.62 -16.52 9.45
C LEU A 157 -4.02 -17.01 8.06
N ILE A 158 -5.11 -16.50 7.51
CA ILE A 158 -5.53 -16.79 6.13
C ILE A 158 -5.50 -15.49 5.36
N PHE A 159 -4.63 -15.42 4.36
CA PHE A 159 -4.54 -14.30 3.44
C PHE A 159 -5.37 -14.61 2.21
N THR A 160 -6.27 -13.69 1.85
CA THR A 160 -7.19 -13.82 0.72
C THR A 160 -7.08 -12.60 -0.18
N TYR A 161 -7.02 -12.83 -1.49
CA TYR A 161 -7.16 -11.77 -2.48
C TYR A 161 -8.61 -11.34 -2.60
N VAL A 162 -8.84 -10.03 -2.65
CA VAL A 162 -10.17 -9.44 -2.87
C VAL A 162 -10.11 -8.45 -4.01
N ASN A 163 -11.00 -8.63 -4.98
CA ASN A 163 -11.28 -7.66 -6.03
C ASN A 163 -12.65 -7.03 -5.75
N ASN A 164 -12.65 -5.74 -5.41
CA ASN A 164 -13.88 -5.03 -5.06
C ASN A 164 -14.74 -4.65 -6.28
N ASP A 165 -14.25 -4.84 -7.52
CA ASP A 165 -15.02 -4.58 -8.74
C ASP A 165 -16.13 -5.63 -9.00
N GLU A 166 -15.97 -6.85 -8.48
CA GLU A 166 -16.95 -7.92 -8.69
C GLU A 166 -18.24 -7.75 -7.89
N THR A 167 -18.24 -6.90 -6.87
CA THR A 167 -19.41 -6.70 -5.98
C THR A 167 -20.46 -5.72 -6.52
N LEU A 168 -20.23 -5.10 -7.69
CA LEU A 168 -21.16 -4.13 -8.29
C LEU A 168 -22.19 -4.74 -9.24
N TYR A 169 -22.20 -6.06 -9.44
CA TYR A 169 -23.06 -6.74 -10.43
C TYR A 169 -24.00 -7.79 -9.84
N ASP A 170 -24.16 -7.86 -8.51
CA ASP A 170 -25.17 -8.70 -7.84
C ASP A 170 -26.44 -7.91 -7.46
#